data_63abcf80395a7a6b6547e25baed34b2e
#
_entry.id   63abcf80395a7a6b6547e25baed34b2e
#
_cell.length_a   1.000
_cell.length_b   1.000
_cell.length_c   1.000
_cell.angle_alpha   90.00
_cell.angle_beta   90.00
_cell.angle_gamma   90.00
#
_symmetry.space_group_name_H-M   'P 1'
#
loop_
_entity.id
_entity.type
_entity.pdbx_description
1 polymer ?
#
loop_
_entity_poly.entity_id
_entity_poly.type
_entity_poly.pdbx_seq_one_letter_code
_entity_poly.pdbx_strand_id
1 'polypeptide(L)'
;MYVLQLKVNSGNYTPYYYVGDGQRIAFVRVGDESVPATAEHMVRLVLKGSNKTYDSIITDYRQEDYSFVILANEFKKRTEQDWDKKYLLSFGLVTGNGFLTNAGALFSDDCPLWQSRLYCTRWDGKDKSDAINDAEFTGNIIMLLRESMNFVKSNTRKGWEKLPMAERINLSMPSVLFLRRW
;
A
#
# COMPACT_ATOMS: atom_id res chain seq x y z
N MET A 1 23.51 42.05 5.70
CA MET A 1 23.45 40.58 5.82
C MET A 1 23.30 40.01 4.41
N TYR A 2 24.26 39.22 3.94
CA TYR A 2 24.20 38.60 2.61
C TYR A 2 23.70 37.16 2.79
N VAL A 3 22.75 36.75 1.95
CA VAL A 3 22.20 35.38 1.95
C VAL A 3 22.63 34.74 0.63
N LEU A 4 23.26 33.57 0.72
CA LEU A 4 23.59 32.76 -0.45
C LEU A 4 22.45 31.76 -0.69
N GLN A 5 21.82 31.82 -1.86
CA GLN A 5 20.79 30.88 -2.27
C GLN A 5 21.34 29.96 -3.37
N LEU A 6 21.40 28.67 -3.12
CA LEU A 6 21.75 27.65 -4.10
C LEU A 6 20.48 26.91 -4.52
N LYS A 7 20.12 26.97 -5.80
CA LYS A 7 19.02 26.22 -6.39
C LYS A 7 19.57 25.00 -7.11
N VAL A 8 19.25 23.80 -6.62
CA VAL A 8 19.62 22.52 -7.24
C VAL A 8 18.37 21.88 -7.83
N ASN A 9 18.39 21.60 -9.13
CA ASN A 9 17.28 20.89 -9.78
C ASN A 9 17.39 19.39 -9.50
N SER A 10 16.22 18.71 -9.43
CA SER A 10 16.20 17.25 -9.31
C SER A 10 16.77 16.61 -10.58
N GLY A 11 17.62 15.62 -10.42
CA GLY A 11 18.10 14.82 -11.54
C GLY A 11 17.14 13.66 -11.85
N ASN A 12 17.25 13.13 -13.08
CA ASN A 12 16.36 12.09 -13.59
C ASN A 12 16.83 10.66 -13.25
N TYR A 13 18.10 10.51 -12.87
CA TYR A 13 18.72 9.19 -12.67
C TYR A 13 19.23 9.03 -11.23
N THR A 14 18.38 8.62 -10.34
CA THR A 14 18.78 8.26 -8.97
C THR A 14 19.22 6.78 -8.92
N PRO A 15 20.10 6.37 -8.00
CA PRO A 15 20.71 7.14 -6.93
C PRO A 15 21.93 7.97 -7.38
N TYR A 16 22.11 9.14 -6.76
CA TYR A 16 23.34 9.91 -6.86
C TYR A 16 24.27 9.56 -5.71
N TYR A 17 25.56 9.51 -5.99
CA TYR A 17 26.56 9.13 -4.99
C TYR A 17 27.51 10.30 -4.73
N TYR A 18 27.76 10.54 -3.47
CA TYR A 18 28.97 11.24 -3.05
C TYR A 18 30.16 10.33 -3.26
N VAL A 19 31.21 10.86 -3.87
CA VAL A 19 32.46 10.14 -4.09
C VAL A 19 33.55 10.95 -3.41
N GLY A 20 34.14 10.43 -2.36
CA GLY A 20 35.21 11.04 -1.59
C GLY A 20 35.81 10.02 -0.63
N ASP A 21 37.06 10.25 -0.21
CA ASP A 21 37.79 9.43 0.76
C ASP A 21 37.80 7.92 0.43
N GLY A 22 37.82 7.60 -0.88
CA GLY A 22 37.77 6.20 -1.35
C GLY A 22 36.44 5.51 -1.21
N GLN A 23 35.40 6.23 -0.78
CA GLN A 23 34.05 5.69 -0.58
C GLN A 23 33.06 6.27 -1.60
N ARG A 24 32.02 5.49 -1.84
CA ARG A 24 30.90 5.85 -2.72
C ARG A 24 29.59 5.68 -1.94
N ILE A 25 29.02 6.79 -1.48
CA ILE A 25 27.88 6.78 -0.55
C ILE A 25 26.73 7.58 -1.15
N ALA A 26 25.54 6.99 -1.18
CA ALA A 26 24.31 7.73 -1.45
C ALA A 26 23.76 8.28 -0.12
N PHE A 27 23.30 9.52 -0.12
CA PHE A 27 22.67 10.16 1.03
C PHE A 27 21.18 10.39 0.77
N VAL A 28 20.40 10.27 1.83
CA VAL A 28 18.97 10.59 1.83
C VAL A 28 18.67 11.59 2.95
N ARG A 29 17.64 12.39 2.73
CA ARG A 29 17.16 13.33 3.75
C ARG A 29 16.17 12.64 4.67
N VAL A 30 16.47 12.63 5.98
CA VAL A 30 15.59 12.12 7.02
C VAL A 30 15.40 13.24 8.03
N GLY A 31 14.20 13.85 8.03
CA GLY A 31 13.94 15.06 8.79
C GLY A 31 14.81 16.23 8.30
N ASP A 32 15.65 16.78 9.17
CA ASP A 32 16.59 17.89 8.88
C ASP A 32 18.04 17.43 8.70
N GLU A 33 18.30 16.12 8.70
CA GLU A 33 19.63 15.55 8.52
C GLU A 33 19.78 14.81 7.17
N SER A 34 21.02 14.80 6.66
CA SER A 34 21.42 13.97 5.53
C SER A 34 22.16 12.76 6.02
N VAL A 35 21.56 11.57 5.88
CA VAL A 35 22.12 10.31 6.37
C VAL A 35 22.48 9.37 5.23
N PRO A 36 23.45 8.45 5.40
CA PRO A 36 23.73 7.42 4.42
C PRO A 36 22.47 6.59 4.12
N ALA A 37 22.25 6.32 2.85
CA ALA A 37 21.10 5.52 2.42
C ALA A 37 21.24 4.08 2.89
N THR A 38 20.23 3.57 3.57
CA THR A 38 20.10 2.13 3.90
C THR A 38 19.82 1.32 2.64
N ALA A 39 19.90 -0.01 2.73
CA ALA A 39 19.56 -0.90 1.62
C ALA A 39 18.14 -0.64 1.09
N GLU A 40 17.18 -0.39 1.97
CA GLU A 40 15.79 -0.06 1.60
C GLU A 40 15.72 1.28 0.85
N HIS A 41 16.40 2.31 1.33
CA HIS A 41 16.48 3.60 0.64
C HIS A 41 17.11 3.45 -0.74
N MET A 42 18.16 2.62 -0.86
CA MET A 42 18.80 2.35 -2.15
C MET A 42 17.86 1.71 -3.16
N VAL A 43 17.07 0.70 -2.75
CA VAL A 43 16.06 0.07 -3.61
C VAL A 43 15.05 1.13 -4.09
N ARG A 44 14.53 1.97 -3.21
CA ARG A 44 13.59 3.05 -3.58
C ARG A 44 14.20 4.05 -4.56
N LEU A 45 15.47 4.44 -4.36
CA LEU A 45 16.17 5.36 -5.25
C LEU A 45 16.39 4.75 -6.64
N VAL A 46 16.77 3.47 -6.72
CA VAL A 46 16.96 2.74 -7.99
C VAL A 46 15.63 2.63 -8.74
N LEU A 47 14.55 2.25 -8.06
CA LEU A 47 13.22 2.18 -8.67
C LEU A 47 12.78 3.55 -9.21
N LYS A 48 12.97 4.61 -8.42
CA LYS A 48 12.67 5.98 -8.83
C LYS A 48 13.50 6.39 -10.07
N GLY A 49 14.79 6.07 -10.09
CA GLY A 49 15.67 6.39 -11.20
C GLY A 49 15.38 5.60 -12.48
N SER A 50 14.84 4.39 -12.35
CA SER A 50 14.37 3.57 -13.48
C SER A 50 12.92 3.85 -13.88
N ASN A 51 12.28 4.83 -13.24
CA ASN A 51 10.85 5.16 -13.42
C ASN A 51 9.93 3.95 -13.24
N LYS A 52 10.30 3.06 -12.31
CA LYS A 52 9.53 1.86 -11.93
C LYS A 52 8.97 2.04 -10.53
N THR A 53 7.79 1.47 -10.33
CA THR A 53 7.13 1.38 -9.03
C THR A 53 7.18 -0.06 -8.52
N TYR A 54 6.98 -0.29 -7.22
CA TYR A 54 7.01 -1.62 -6.63
C TYR A 54 6.02 -2.59 -7.31
N ASP A 55 4.85 -2.10 -7.66
CA ASP A 55 3.79 -2.87 -8.32
C ASP A 55 4.17 -3.35 -9.73
N SER A 56 5.04 -2.59 -10.44
CA SER A 56 5.49 -2.93 -11.79
C SER A 56 6.70 -3.89 -11.85
N ILE A 57 7.27 -4.26 -10.71
CA ILE A 57 8.39 -5.22 -10.66
C ILE A 57 7.89 -6.60 -11.08
N ILE A 58 8.62 -7.23 -11.99
CA ILE A 58 8.32 -8.58 -12.46
C ILE A 58 8.75 -9.59 -11.39
N THR A 59 7.92 -10.58 -11.13
CA THR A 59 8.18 -11.68 -10.21
C THR A 59 8.56 -12.95 -10.98
N ASP A 60 8.97 -13.99 -10.26
CA ASP A 60 9.22 -15.32 -10.82
C ASP A 60 7.95 -16.20 -10.91
N TYR A 61 6.78 -15.64 -10.50
CA TYR A 61 5.50 -16.36 -10.53
C TYR A 61 4.87 -16.34 -11.92
N ARG A 62 4.37 -17.49 -12.39
CA ARG A 62 3.71 -17.60 -13.69
C ARG A 62 2.20 -17.43 -13.57
N GLN A 63 1.61 -16.76 -14.54
CA GLN A 63 0.16 -16.52 -14.57
C GLN A 63 -0.65 -17.82 -14.53
N GLU A 64 -0.16 -18.90 -15.15
CA GLU A 64 -0.83 -20.20 -15.24
C GLU A 64 -1.05 -20.88 -13.88
N ASP A 65 -0.23 -20.55 -12.89
CA ASP A 65 -0.29 -21.12 -11.54
C ASP A 65 -1.26 -20.36 -10.61
N TYR A 66 -1.83 -19.23 -11.08
CA TYR A 66 -2.63 -18.33 -10.24
C TYR A 66 -3.98 -18.00 -10.86
N SER A 67 -5.02 -17.93 -10.01
CA SER A 67 -6.36 -17.52 -10.39
C SER A 67 -6.64 -16.06 -9.97
N PHE A 68 -7.64 -15.43 -10.63
CA PHE A 68 -8.05 -14.05 -10.43
C PHE A 68 -9.58 -13.92 -10.33
N VAL A 69 -10.22 -14.90 -9.69
CA VAL A 69 -11.69 -14.96 -9.59
C VAL A 69 -12.22 -13.80 -8.74
N ILE A 70 -11.55 -13.48 -7.63
CA ILE A 70 -11.92 -12.35 -6.75
C ILE A 70 -11.86 -11.04 -7.52
N LEU A 71 -10.78 -10.82 -8.28
CA LEU A 71 -10.60 -9.62 -9.12
C LEU A 71 -11.68 -9.55 -10.21
N ALA A 72 -11.93 -10.65 -10.92
CA ALA A 72 -12.93 -10.73 -11.97
C ALA A 72 -14.34 -10.40 -11.47
N ASN A 73 -14.72 -10.95 -10.30
CA ASN A 73 -16.00 -10.67 -9.67
C ASN A 73 -16.13 -9.21 -9.22
N GLU A 74 -15.08 -8.63 -8.65
CA GLU A 74 -15.09 -7.22 -8.23
C GLU A 74 -15.13 -6.28 -9.45
N PHE A 75 -14.43 -6.63 -10.54
CA PHE A 75 -14.48 -5.89 -11.80
C PHE A 75 -15.90 -5.90 -12.37
N LYS A 76 -16.52 -7.08 -12.52
CA LYS A 76 -17.90 -7.22 -13.03
C LYS A 76 -18.89 -6.44 -12.18
N LYS A 77 -18.76 -6.49 -10.84
CA LYS A 77 -19.62 -5.77 -9.91
C LYS A 77 -19.55 -4.25 -10.07
N ARG A 78 -18.36 -3.71 -10.40
CA ARG A 78 -18.14 -2.27 -10.51
C ARG A 78 -18.39 -1.69 -11.90
N THR A 79 -18.11 -2.48 -12.92
CA THR A 79 -18.18 -2.02 -14.32
C THR A 79 -19.36 -2.56 -15.08
N GLU A 80 -20.07 -3.55 -14.53
CA GLU A 80 -21.15 -4.30 -15.18
C GLU A 80 -20.69 -5.04 -16.47
N GLN A 81 -19.35 -5.15 -16.66
CA GLN A 81 -18.74 -5.83 -17.80
C GLN A 81 -18.18 -7.19 -17.41
N ASP A 82 -18.17 -8.13 -18.35
CA ASP A 82 -17.53 -9.42 -18.13
C ASP A 82 -16.01 -9.29 -18.15
N TRP A 83 -15.36 -10.08 -17.28
CA TRP A 83 -13.92 -10.13 -17.19
C TRP A 83 -13.31 -10.84 -18.40
N ASP A 84 -12.28 -10.23 -19.00
CA ASP A 84 -11.48 -10.82 -20.07
C ASP A 84 -10.02 -10.94 -19.62
N LYS A 85 -9.36 -12.05 -19.91
CA LYS A 85 -7.95 -12.28 -19.57
C LYS A 85 -7.00 -11.21 -20.14
N LYS A 86 -7.37 -10.54 -21.24
CA LYS A 86 -6.60 -9.41 -21.80
C LYS A 86 -6.41 -8.28 -20.80
N TYR A 87 -7.33 -8.12 -19.84
CA TYR A 87 -7.22 -7.10 -18.80
C TYR A 87 -6.03 -7.33 -17.86
N LEU A 88 -5.59 -8.58 -17.67
CA LEU A 88 -4.38 -8.86 -16.88
C LEU A 88 -3.15 -8.16 -17.47
N LEU A 89 -3.02 -8.19 -18.79
CA LEU A 89 -1.92 -7.53 -19.50
C LEU A 89 -2.10 -6.01 -19.52
N SER A 90 -3.30 -5.52 -19.87
CA SER A 90 -3.57 -4.09 -19.98
C SER A 90 -3.47 -3.35 -18.63
N PHE A 91 -3.77 -4.02 -17.53
CA PHE A 91 -3.59 -3.46 -16.17
C PHE A 91 -2.19 -3.65 -15.62
N GLY A 92 -1.27 -4.25 -16.40
CA GLY A 92 0.09 -4.49 -15.97
C GLY A 92 0.22 -5.52 -14.84
N LEU A 93 -0.76 -6.41 -14.67
CA LEU A 93 -0.71 -7.49 -13.68
C LEU A 93 0.15 -8.66 -14.15
N VAL A 94 0.24 -8.83 -15.47
CA VAL A 94 1.02 -9.87 -16.15
C VAL A 94 1.87 -9.23 -17.23
N THR A 95 3.07 -9.77 -17.43
CA THR A 95 3.94 -9.38 -18.54
C THR A 95 3.58 -10.15 -19.82
N GLY A 96 4.03 -9.66 -20.99
CA GLY A 96 3.88 -10.38 -22.26
C GLY A 96 4.50 -11.78 -22.27
N ASN A 97 5.43 -12.07 -21.36
CA ASN A 97 6.08 -13.38 -21.19
C ASN A 97 5.35 -14.29 -20.18
N GLY A 98 4.17 -13.88 -19.68
CA GLY A 98 3.36 -14.69 -18.78
C GLY A 98 3.82 -14.68 -17.31
N PHE A 99 4.72 -13.78 -16.90
CA PHE A 99 5.10 -13.61 -15.50
C PHE A 99 4.22 -12.57 -14.82
N LEU A 100 3.86 -12.82 -13.56
CA LEU A 100 3.17 -11.82 -12.74
C LEU A 100 4.10 -10.66 -12.42
N THR A 101 3.51 -9.47 -12.33
CA THR A 101 4.13 -8.36 -11.61
C THR A 101 3.78 -8.46 -10.11
N ASN A 102 4.41 -7.64 -9.26
CA ASN A 102 3.98 -7.56 -7.85
C ASN A 102 2.50 -7.17 -7.73
N ALA A 103 1.99 -6.30 -8.62
CA ALA A 103 0.56 -6.03 -8.69
C ALA A 103 -0.24 -7.30 -9.00
N GLY A 104 0.17 -8.08 -10.00
CA GLY A 104 -0.47 -9.35 -10.33
C GLY A 104 -0.49 -10.32 -9.16
N ALA A 105 0.63 -10.48 -8.48
CA ALA A 105 0.74 -11.32 -7.29
C ALA A 105 -0.17 -10.84 -6.13
N LEU A 106 -0.30 -9.53 -5.92
CA LEU A 106 -1.18 -8.95 -4.89
C LEU A 106 -2.68 -9.14 -5.21
N PHE A 107 -3.05 -9.18 -6.49
CA PHE A 107 -4.43 -9.37 -6.93
C PHE A 107 -4.79 -10.83 -7.21
N SER A 108 -3.83 -11.77 -7.18
CA SER A 108 -4.13 -13.20 -7.32
C SER A 108 -4.94 -13.70 -6.12
N ASP A 109 -5.79 -14.71 -6.34
CA ASP A 109 -6.64 -15.27 -5.29
C ASP A 109 -5.79 -15.87 -4.15
N ASP A 110 -4.72 -16.59 -4.52
CA ASP A 110 -3.70 -17.12 -3.60
C ASP A 110 -2.44 -16.26 -3.67
N CYS A 111 -2.49 -15.09 -3.02
CA CYS A 111 -1.38 -14.14 -3.04
C CYS A 111 -0.08 -14.77 -2.48
N PRO A 112 0.99 -14.93 -3.29
CA PRO A 112 2.23 -15.56 -2.84
C PRO A 112 3.12 -14.64 -2.02
N LEU A 113 2.78 -13.35 -1.94
CA LEU A 113 3.59 -12.36 -1.23
C LEU A 113 3.27 -12.40 0.27
N TRP A 114 4.18 -12.98 1.06
CA TRP A 114 4.02 -13.07 2.51
C TRP A 114 3.90 -11.70 3.21
N GLN A 115 4.42 -10.64 2.58
CA GLN A 115 4.31 -9.25 3.05
C GLN A 115 2.89 -8.68 2.87
N SER A 116 2.02 -9.35 2.11
CA SER A 116 0.64 -8.92 1.91
C SER A 116 -0.19 -9.18 3.17
N ARG A 117 0.01 -8.33 4.18
CA ARG A 117 -0.59 -8.41 5.51
C ARG A 117 -1.11 -7.05 5.95
N LEU A 118 -2.15 -7.09 6.76
CA LEU A 118 -2.73 -5.91 7.37
C LEU A 118 -3.07 -6.21 8.83
N TYR A 119 -2.55 -5.39 9.73
CA TYR A 119 -2.87 -5.44 11.15
C TYR A 119 -3.85 -4.33 11.48
N CYS A 120 -4.95 -4.69 12.12
CA CYS A 120 -5.97 -3.76 12.58
C CYS A 120 -6.05 -3.86 14.10
N THR A 121 -5.89 -2.73 14.80
CA THR A 121 -6.00 -2.68 16.25
C THR A 121 -6.95 -1.57 16.66
N ARG A 122 -7.89 -1.89 17.55
CA ARG A 122 -8.72 -0.91 18.24
C ARG A 122 -8.21 -0.68 19.64
N TRP A 123 -7.93 0.57 19.96
CA TRP A 123 -7.45 0.99 21.27
C TRP A 123 -8.58 1.58 22.12
N ASP A 124 -8.48 1.47 23.45
CA ASP A 124 -9.35 2.18 24.36
C ASP A 124 -8.89 3.63 24.54
N GLY A 125 -9.85 4.56 24.46
CA GLY A 125 -9.54 5.99 24.64
C GLY A 125 -8.69 6.60 23.54
N LYS A 126 -7.92 7.63 23.91
CA LYS A 126 -7.01 8.37 23.04
C LYS A 126 -5.57 7.87 23.12
N ASP A 127 -5.25 7.14 24.16
CA ASP A 127 -3.92 6.58 24.41
C ASP A 127 -3.84 5.16 23.85
N LYS A 128 -2.66 4.75 23.42
CA LYS A 128 -2.42 3.39 22.92
C LYS A 128 -1.99 2.45 24.05
N SER A 129 -2.60 2.58 25.23
CA SER A 129 -2.26 1.78 26.40
C SER A 129 -2.91 0.40 26.36
N ASP A 130 -4.21 0.36 26.03
CA ASP A 130 -5.00 -0.86 26.11
C ASP A 130 -5.67 -1.16 24.75
N ALA A 131 -5.31 -2.30 24.15
CA ALA A 131 -5.95 -2.81 22.96
C ALA A 131 -7.24 -3.55 23.32
N ILE A 132 -8.38 -3.10 22.77
CA ILE A 132 -9.68 -3.74 22.99
C ILE A 132 -9.91 -4.90 22.01
N ASN A 133 -9.45 -4.73 20.78
CA ASN A 133 -9.62 -5.71 19.71
C ASN A 133 -8.50 -5.59 18.70
N ASP A 134 -8.03 -6.71 18.20
CA ASP A 134 -7.03 -6.79 17.14
C ASP A 134 -7.37 -7.88 16.12
N ALA A 135 -6.90 -7.71 14.91
CA ALA A 135 -7.02 -8.70 13.85
C ALA A 135 -5.87 -8.59 12.85
N GLU A 136 -5.40 -9.73 12.37
CA GLU A 136 -4.45 -9.82 11.27
C GLU A 136 -5.15 -10.43 10.06
N PHE A 137 -4.98 -9.80 8.90
CA PHE A 137 -5.47 -10.27 7.62
C PHE A 137 -4.30 -10.46 6.66
N THR A 138 -4.32 -11.54 5.88
CA THR A 138 -3.26 -11.87 4.92
C THR A 138 -3.85 -12.23 3.56
N GLY A 139 -3.06 -12.09 2.49
CA GLY A 139 -3.41 -12.57 1.16
C GLY A 139 -3.82 -11.48 0.16
N ASN A 140 -4.84 -11.75 -0.65
CA ASN A 140 -5.31 -10.89 -1.74
C ASN A 140 -5.66 -9.48 -1.27
N ILE A 141 -5.20 -8.45 -1.97
CA ILE A 141 -5.37 -7.04 -1.57
C ILE A 141 -6.84 -6.60 -1.53
N ILE A 142 -7.71 -7.16 -2.38
CA ILE A 142 -9.16 -6.86 -2.35
C ILE A 142 -9.79 -7.40 -1.08
N MET A 143 -9.38 -8.61 -0.67
CA MET A 143 -9.84 -9.22 0.58
C MET A 143 -9.32 -8.45 1.78
N LEU A 144 -8.04 -8.06 1.80
CA LEU A 144 -7.47 -7.23 2.86
C LEU A 144 -8.27 -5.93 3.04
N LEU A 145 -8.60 -5.25 1.94
CA LEU A 145 -9.41 -4.03 1.97
C LEU A 145 -10.82 -4.30 2.53
N ARG A 146 -11.47 -5.38 2.10
CA ARG A 146 -12.80 -5.76 2.56
C ARG A 146 -12.82 -6.08 4.05
N GLU A 147 -11.89 -6.91 4.51
CA GLU A 147 -11.80 -7.32 5.91
C GLU A 147 -11.42 -6.14 6.82
N SER A 148 -10.52 -5.27 6.39
CA SER A 148 -10.21 -4.05 7.16
C SER A 148 -11.41 -3.12 7.27
N MET A 149 -12.19 -2.95 6.21
CA MET A 149 -13.44 -2.17 6.28
C MET A 149 -14.47 -2.80 7.20
N ASN A 150 -14.58 -4.13 7.21
CA ASN A 150 -15.46 -4.86 8.12
C ASN A 150 -15.00 -4.68 9.56
N PHE A 151 -13.70 -4.78 9.83
CA PHE A 151 -13.11 -4.51 11.14
C PHE A 151 -13.42 -3.09 11.61
N VAL A 152 -13.24 -2.09 10.76
CA VAL A 152 -13.58 -0.69 11.08
C VAL A 152 -15.05 -0.57 11.42
N LYS A 153 -15.95 -1.10 10.58
CA LYS A 153 -17.40 -1.03 10.80
C LYS A 153 -17.85 -1.70 12.10
N SER A 154 -17.29 -2.87 12.41
CA SER A 154 -17.64 -3.62 13.63
C SER A 154 -17.11 -2.97 14.90
N ASN A 155 -15.99 -2.23 14.80
CA ASN A 155 -15.33 -1.58 15.92
C ASN A 155 -15.66 -0.09 16.06
N THR A 156 -16.48 0.47 15.16
CA THR A 156 -16.96 1.85 15.25
C THR A 156 -18.20 1.90 16.12
N ARG A 157 -18.22 2.77 17.13
CA ARG A 157 -19.42 3.02 17.95
C ARG A 157 -20.47 3.70 17.09
N LYS A 158 -21.61 3.06 16.89
CA LYS A 158 -22.80 3.68 16.30
C LYS A 158 -23.54 4.43 17.40
N GLY A 159 -23.38 5.74 17.47
CA GLY A 159 -24.26 6.61 18.24
C GLY A 159 -25.51 6.96 17.42
N TRP A 160 -26.63 7.16 18.10
CA TRP A 160 -27.81 7.78 17.52
C TRP A 160 -28.30 8.89 18.44
N GLU A 161 -28.74 9.96 17.85
CA GLU A 161 -29.33 11.07 18.58
C GLU A 161 -30.83 11.17 18.22
N LYS A 162 -31.66 11.37 19.24
CA LYS A 162 -33.09 11.51 19.06
C LYS A 162 -33.43 12.97 18.83
N LEU A 163 -33.76 13.32 17.59
CA LEU A 163 -34.23 14.66 17.29
C LEU A 163 -35.66 14.86 17.81
N PRO A 164 -36.08 16.11 18.13
CA PRO A 164 -37.42 16.41 18.66
C PRO A 164 -38.57 16.00 17.74
N MET A 165 -38.32 15.71 16.46
CA MET A 165 -39.32 15.29 15.45
C MET A 165 -39.24 13.81 15.04
N ALA A 166 -38.83 12.91 15.92
CA ALA A 166 -38.81 11.43 15.69
C ALA A 166 -37.87 10.92 14.59
N GLU A 167 -37.03 11.74 13.98
CA GLU A 167 -35.97 11.27 13.09
C GLU A 167 -34.72 10.87 13.86
N ARG A 168 -34.10 9.74 13.45
CA ARG A 168 -32.84 9.25 14.03
C ARG A 168 -31.69 9.53 13.09
N ILE A 169 -30.70 10.30 13.54
CA ILE A 169 -29.44 10.45 12.84
C ILE A 169 -28.44 9.45 13.40
N ASN A 170 -27.90 8.60 12.54
CA ASN A 170 -26.79 7.71 12.89
C ASN A 170 -25.47 8.49 12.91
N LEU A 171 -24.99 8.82 14.09
CA LEU A 171 -23.66 9.38 14.28
C LEU A 171 -22.65 8.24 14.39
N SER A 172 -21.80 8.05 13.37
CA SER A 172 -20.63 7.19 13.47
C SER A 172 -19.48 8.00 14.05
N MET A 173 -19.13 7.79 15.31
CA MET A 173 -17.87 8.29 15.84
C MET A 173 -16.73 7.36 15.44
N PRO A 174 -15.68 7.83 14.74
CA PRO A 174 -14.51 7.02 14.49
C PRO A 174 -13.78 6.77 15.81
N SER A 175 -13.76 5.51 16.26
CA SER A 175 -12.74 5.08 17.22
C SER A 175 -11.38 5.25 16.57
N VAL A 176 -10.34 5.59 17.34
CA VAL A 176 -8.98 5.72 16.82
C VAL A 176 -8.55 4.35 16.29
N LEU A 177 -8.49 4.22 14.98
CA LEU A 177 -8.10 3.00 14.28
C LEU A 177 -6.74 3.23 13.65
N PHE A 178 -5.80 2.35 13.97
CA PHE A 178 -4.50 2.33 13.30
C PHE A 178 -4.46 1.14 12.34
N LEU A 179 -4.31 1.44 11.06
CA LEU A 179 -3.98 0.48 10.03
C LEU A 179 -2.47 0.56 9.81
N ARG A 180 -1.75 -0.52 10.09
CA ARG A 180 -0.32 -0.61 9.85
C ARG A 180 -0.06 -1.61 8.72
N ARG A 181 0.59 -1.13 7.68
CA ARG A 181 1.14 -1.94 6.60
C ARG A 181 2.64 -2.02 6.79
N TRP A 182 3.20 -3.19 6.72
CA TRP A 182 4.64 -3.45 6.71
C TRP A 182 5.18 -3.44 5.29
#